data_c2fc5337884287b5687ba638b8d0ac56
#
_entry.id   c2fc5337884287b5687ba638b8d0ac56
#
_cell.length_a   1.000
_cell.length_b   1.000
_cell.length_c   1.000
_cell.angle_alpha   90.00
_cell.angle_beta   90.00
_cell.angle_gamma   90.00
#
_symmetry.space_group_name_H-M   'P 1'
#
loop_
_entity.id
_entity.type
_entity.pdbx_description
1 polymer ?
#
loop_
_entity_poly.entity_id
_entity_poly.type
_entity_poly.pdbx_seq_one_letter_code
_entity_poly.pdbx_strand_id
1 'polypeptide(L)'
;GEASIQMNIQELSTCLQYGLPVKILNLNNRSLGMVKQWQDMQYEGRHSSSYMESLPDFARLMEAYGHVGIEINHKDELEAKLREAMAIQDKCVFINAYVDKREHVYPMQIAGQAMRDMWIKKGERT
;
A
#
# COMPACT_ATOMS: atom_id res chain seq x y z
N GLY A 1 2.16 -1.14 1.54
CA GLY A 1 1.22 -2.06 0.90
C GLY A 1 0.64 -3.05 1.90
N GLU A 2 -0.45 -3.66 1.54
CA GLU A 2 -1.27 -4.55 2.38
C GLU A 2 -0.54 -5.83 2.82
N ALA A 3 0.41 -6.30 2.05
CA ALA A 3 1.25 -7.42 2.46
C ALA A 3 2.33 -7.00 3.45
N SER A 4 2.94 -5.82 3.22
CA SER A 4 4.05 -5.34 4.05
C SER A 4 3.60 -5.02 5.48
N ILE A 5 2.44 -4.40 5.65
CA ILE A 5 1.94 -4.08 7.00
C ILE A 5 1.69 -5.33 7.83
N GLN A 6 1.28 -6.43 7.22
CA GLN A 6 1.02 -7.68 7.93
C GLN A 6 2.29 -8.32 8.52
N MET A 7 3.48 -7.96 8.02
CA MET A 7 4.74 -8.48 8.57
C MET A 7 5.10 -7.89 9.93
N ASN A 8 4.54 -6.72 10.29
CA ASN A 8 4.84 -6.01 11.54
C ASN A 8 3.57 -5.54 12.26
N ILE A 9 2.44 -6.17 11.99
CA ILE A 9 1.14 -5.71 12.52
C ILE A 9 1.07 -5.80 14.05
N GLN A 10 1.85 -6.68 14.67
CA GLN A 10 1.94 -6.83 16.13
C GLN A 10 2.43 -5.57 16.83
N GLU A 11 3.16 -4.69 16.14
CA GLU A 11 3.64 -3.41 16.70
C GLU A 11 2.51 -2.43 17.01
N LEU A 12 1.31 -2.67 16.50
CA LEU A 12 0.13 -1.91 16.88
C LEU A 12 -0.19 -2.04 18.37
N SER A 13 0.12 -3.18 19.00
CA SER A 13 0.02 -3.36 20.45
C SER A 13 0.98 -2.44 21.19
N THR A 14 2.21 -2.30 20.69
CA THR A 14 3.20 -1.36 21.23
C THR A 14 2.70 0.08 21.13
N CYS A 15 2.14 0.45 19.97
CA CYS A 15 1.57 1.76 19.77
C CYS A 15 0.42 2.08 20.75
N LEU A 16 -0.44 1.09 21.01
CA LEU A 16 -1.52 1.26 21.98
C LEU A 16 -0.99 1.44 23.40
N GLN A 17 -0.06 0.58 23.81
CA GLN A 17 0.52 0.60 25.16
C GLN A 17 1.18 1.94 25.49
N TYR A 18 1.84 2.55 24.54
CA TYR A 18 2.58 3.81 24.73
C TYR A 18 1.84 5.06 24.21
N GLY A 19 0.61 4.93 23.77
CA GLY A 19 -0.20 6.05 23.29
C GLY A 19 0.40 6.75 22.06
N LEU A 20 0.98 6.01 21.13
CA LEU A 20 1.67 6.57 19.96
C LEU A 20 0.67 6.89 18.84
N PRO A 21 0.52 8.17 18.44
CA PRO A 21 -0.47 8.58 17.44
C PRO A 21 0.07 8.44 16.01
N VAL A 22 0.55 7.27 15.64
CA VAL A 22 1.13 7.00 14.31
C VAL A 22 0.05 7.05 13.23
N LYS A 23 0.35 7.66 12.09
CA LYS A 23 -0.50 7.66 10.90
C LYS A 23 0.09 6.71 9.87
N ILE A 24 -0.67 5.68 9.51
CA ILE A 24 -0.25 4.66 8.55
C ILE A 24 -1.12 4.78 7.30
N LEU A 25 -0.55 5.27 6.20
CA LEU A 25 -1.21 5.28 4.91
C LEU A 25 -0.84 4.02 4.13
N ASN A 26 -1.80 3.13 3.97
CA ASN A 26 -1.67 1.92 3.18
C ASN A 26 -2.22 2.11 1.78
N LEU A 27 -1.36 2.04 0.77
CA LEU A 27 -1.77 1.99 -0.63
C LEU A 27 -2.05 0.53 -0.98
N ASN A 28 -3.33 0.17 -1.00
CA ASN A 28 -3.79 -1.20 -1.18
C ASN A 28 -4.14 -1.45 -2.65
N ASN A 29 -3.23 -2.07 -3.37
CA ASN A 29 -3.44 -2.51 -4.75
C ASN A 29 -3.80 -3.99 -4.87
N ARG A 30 -4.01 -4.69 -3.76
CA ARG A 30 -4.28 -6.12 -3.68
C ARG A 30 -3.27 -6.98 -4.43
N SER A 31 -2.01 -6.55 -4.43
CA SER A 31 -0.94 -7.31 -5.09
C SER A 31 0.43 -7.02 -4.47
N LEU A 32 1.34 -7.95 -4.63
CA LEU A 32 2.76 -7.72 -4.45
C LEU A 32 3.24 -6.91 -5.66
N GLY A 33 3.05 -5.57 -5.59
CA GLY A 33 3.13 -4.67 -6.73
C GLY A 33 4.44 -4.77 -7.52
N MET A 34 5.59 -4.81 -6.83
CA MET A 34 6.88 -4.94 -7.50
C MET A 34 7.06 -6.33 -8.14
N VAL A 35 6.63 -7.40 -7.48
CA VAL A 35 6.68 -8.77 -8.04
C VAL A 35 5.81 -8.82 -9.30
N LYS A 36 4.58 -8.30 -9.24
CA LYS A 36 3.68 -8.20 -10.38
C LYS A 36 4.30 -7.39 -11.52
N GLN A 37 4.91 -6.24 -11.24
CA GLN A 37 5.55 -5.40 -12.24
C GLN A 37 6.66 -6.14 -12.99
N TRP A 38 7.50 -6.91 -12.30
CA TRP A 38 8.50 -7.76 -12.92
C TRP A 38 7.87 -8.83 -13.79
N GLN A 39 6.78 -9.46 -13.34
CA GLN A 39 6.06 -10.45 -14.13
C GLN A 39 5.47 -9.83 -15.40
N ASP A 40 4.92 -8.63 -15.32
CA ASP A 40 4.41 -7.88 -16.48
C ASP A 40 5.52 -7.53 -17.48
N MET A 41 6.67 -7.08 -17.00
CA MET A 41 7.72 -6.53 -17.86
C MET A 41 8.71 -7.57 -18.39
N GLN A 42 8.97 -8.64 -17.65
CA GLN A 42 10.01 -9.62 -17.97
C GLN A 42 9.46 -11.01 -18.30
N TYR A 43 8.23 -11.31 -17.87
CA TYR A 43 7.65 -12.65 -17.98
C TYR A 43 6.32 -12.64 -18.74
N GLU A 44 6.14 -11.67 -19.64
CA GLU A 44 4.98 -11.59 -20.55
C GLU A 44 3.63 -11.57 -19.81
N GLY A 45 3.59 -11.00 -18.59
CA GLY A 45 2.39 -10.98 -17.78
C GLY A 45 1.97 -12.34 -17.20
N ARG A 46 2.88 -13.31 -17.18
CA ARG A 46 2.61 -14.61 -16.55
C ARG A 46 2.65 -14.48 -15.03
N HIS A 47 1.50 -14.07 -14.45
CA HIS A 47 1.39 -13.85 -13.03
C HIS A 47 1.36 -15.16 -12.24
N SER A 48 2.14 -15.21 -11.16
CA SER A 48 2.15 -16.32 -10.23
C SER A 48 2.33 -15.78 -8.80
N SER A 49 1.38 -16.08 -7.93
CA SER A 49 1.41 -15.74 -6.49
C SER A 49 1.66 -14.25 -6.21
N SER A 50 1.30 -13.37 -7.12
CA SER A 50 1.50 -11.91 -7.00
C SER A 50 0.22 -11.14 -6.62
N TYR A 51 -0.93 -11.76 -6.69
CA TYR A 51 -2.20 -11.17 -6.24
C TYR A 51 -2.55 -11.61 -4.83
N MET A 52 -3.09 -10.67 -4.06
CA MET A 52 -3.59 -10.89 -2.70
C MET A 52 -5.11 -11.07 -2.75
N GLU A 53 -5.57 -12.32 -2.86
CA GLU A 53 -7.00 -12.63 -2.99
C GLU A 53 -7.72 -12.63 -1.64
N SER A 54 -6.99 -12.95 -0.57
CA SER A 54 -7.52 -13.00 0.79
C SER A 54 -6.79 -12.00 1.67
N LEU A 55 -7.45 -10.91 1.98
CA LEU A 55 -6.95 -9.84 2.85
C LEU A 55 -7.90 -9.65 4.04
N PRO A 56 -7.37 -9.29 5.22
CA PRO A 56 -8.21 -8.91 6.34
C PRO A 56 -8.96 -7.61 6.03
N ASP A 57 -10.09 -7.40 6.70
CA ASP A 57 -10.68 -6.08 6.83
C ASP A 57 -9.78 -5.25 7.75
N PHE A 58 -8.98 -4.38 7.15
CA PHE A 58 -7.98 -3.59 7.88
C PHE A 58 -8.62 -2.60 8.84
N ALA A 59 -9.80 -2.04 8.53
CA ALA A 59 -10.48 -1.13 9.43
C ALA A 59 -10.89 -1.84 10.71
N ARG A 60 -11.55 -2.99 10.61
CA ARG A 60 -11.92 -3.81 11.77
C ARG A 60 -10.70 -4.36 12.52
N LEU A 61 -9.65 -4.69 11.79
CA LEU A 61 -8.41 -5.16 12.41
C LEU A 61 -7.79 -4.05 13.28
N MET A 62 -7.80 -2.81 12.83
CA MET A 62 -7.34 -1.67 13.63
C MET A 62 -8.20 -1.44 14.86
N GLU A 63 -9.51 -1.55 14.73
CA GLU A 63 -10.44 -1.47 15.86
C GLU A 63 -10.15 -2.56 16.90
N ALA A 64 -9.87 -3.80 16.46
CA ALA A 64 -9.51 -4.91 17.35
C ALA A 64 -8.20 -4.64 18.13
N TYR A 65 -7.28 -3.85 17.57
CA TYR A 65 -6.08 -3.37 18.26
C TYR A 65 -6.33 -2.09 19.12
N GLY A 66 -7.57 -1.58 19.18
CA GLY A 66 -7.91 -0.37 19.93
C GLY A 66 -7.59 0.95 19.21
N HIS A 67 -7.32 0.89 17.92
CA HIS A 67 -6.98 2.02 17.06
C HIS A 67 -8.12 2.41 16.11
N VAL A 68 -7.86 3.33 15.20
CA VAL A 68 -8.84 3.80 14.21
C VAL A 68 -8.47 3.31 12.83
N GLY A 69 -9.43 2.68 12.14
CA GLY A 69 -9.33 2.30 10.74
C GLY A 69 -10.19 3.21 9.87
N ILE A 70 -9.61 3.72 8.79
CA ILE A 70 -10.29 4.55 7.80
C ILE A 70 -10.08 3.94 6.43
N GLU A 71 -11.16 3.76 5.67
CA GLU A 71 -11.08 3.29 4.28
C GLU A 71 -11.31 4.42 3.29
N ILE A 72 -10.50 4.48 2.24
CA ILE A 72 -10.67 5.38 1.10
C ILE A 72 -10.92 4.53 -0.14
N ASN A 73 -12.15 4.55 -0.62
CA ASN A 73 -12.59 3.81 -1.79
C ASN A 73 -12.63 4.67 -3.05
N HIS A 74 -12.71 5.98 -2.89
CA HIS A 74 -12.83 6.92 -3.98
C HIS A 74 -11.96 8.16 -3.77
N LYS A 75 -11.39 8.69 -4.86
CA LYS A 75 -10.48 9.86 -4.79
C LYS A 75 -11.12 11.11 -4.17
N ASP A 76 -12.43 11.25 -4.32
CA ASP A 76 -13.17 12.41 -3.82
C ASP A 76 -13.28 12.42 -2.28
N GLU A 77 -13.05 11.26 -1.64
CA GLU A 77 -13.02 11.12 -0.18
C GLU A 77 -11.65 11.45 0.42
N LEU A 78 -10.60 11.49 -0.42
CA LEU A 78 -9.20 11.50 0.02
C LEU A 78 -8.90 12.64 1.00
N GLU A 79 -9.22 13.87 0.62
CA GLU A 79 -8.87 15.04 1.42
C GLU A 79 -9.60 15.03 2.76
N ALA A 80 -10.90 14.76 2.75
CA ALA A 80 -11.72 14.76 3.97
C ALA A 80 -11.22 13.70 4.97
N LYS A 81 -10.99 12.47 4.49
CA LYS A 81 -10.54 11.36 5.33
C LYS A 81 -9.09 11.51 5.82
N LEU A 82 -8.22 12.12 5.02
CA LEU A 82 -6.88 12.48 5.50
C LEU A 82 -6.93 13.54 6.60
N ARG A 83 -7.77 14.56 6.46
CA ARG A 83 -7.97 15.57 7.51
C ARG A 83 -8.53 14.95 8.80
N GLU A 84 -9.51 14.07 8.68
CA GLU A 84 -10.06 13.29 9.80
C GLU A 84 -8.95 12.49 10.50
N ALA A 85 -8.16 11.73 9.76
CA ALA A 85 -7.05 10.95 10.30
C ALA A 85 -6.02 11.81 11.03
N MET A 86 -5.68 12.96 10.47
CA MET A 86 -4.68 13.86 11.05
C MET A 86 -5.19 14.59 12.32
N ALA A 87 -6.50 14.71 12.50
CA ALA A 87 -7.10 15.32 13.68
C ALA A 87 -7.03 14.41 14.94
N ILE A 88 -6.92 13.09 14.76
CA ILE A 88 -6.83 12.13 15.84
C ILE A 88 -5.40 12.12 16.40
N GLN A 89 -5.21 12.49 17.68
CA GLN A 89 -3.88 12.67 18.27
C GLN A 89 -3.55 11.68 19.41
N ASP A 90 -4.49 10.83 19.78
CA ASP A 90 -4.38 9.92 20.93
C ASP A 90 -4.26 8.43 20.53
N LYS A 91 -4.40 8.12 19.24
CA LYS A 91 -4.38 6.76 18.71
C LYS A 91 -3.68 6.68 17.38
N CYS A 92 -3.23 5.48 17.02
CA CYS A 92 -2.87 5.19 15.64
C CYS A 92 -4.10 5.30 14.73
N VAL A 93 -3.86 5.78 13.53
CA VAL A 93 -4.86 5.76 12.47
C VAL A 93 -4.28 5.03 11.26
N PHE A 94 -4.99 4.01 10.83
CA PHE A 94 -4.65 3.28 9.61
C PHE A 94 -5.61 3.69 8.50
N ILE A 95 -5.05 4.23 7.45
CA ILE A 95 -5.80 4.70 6.29
C ILE A 95 -5.56 3.71 5.16
N ASN A 96 -6.57 2.91 4.85
CA ASN A 96 -6.53 1.92 3.78
C ASN A 96 -7.09 2.54 2.49
N ALA A 97 -6.22 2.99 1.61
CA ALA A 97 -6.59 3.58 0.34
C ALA A 97 -6.47 2.55 -0.79
N TYR A 98 -7.59 2.23 -1.43
CA TYR A 98 -7.59 1.34 -2.59
C TYR A 98 -7.08 2.07 -3.82
N VAL A 99 -6.09 1.46 -4.47
CA VAL A 99 -5.44 2.00 -5.67
C VAL A 99 -5.49 1.00 -6.82
N ASP A 100 -5.27 1.48 -8.05
CA ASP A 100 -5.34 0.62 -9.23
C ASP A 100 -4.17 -0.38 -9.22
N LYS A 101 -4.50 -1.67 -9.26
CA LYS A 101 -3.53 -2.77 -9.29
C LYS A 101 -2.71 -2.84 -10.58
N ARG A 102 -3.10 -2.10 -11.62
CA ARG A 102 -2.40 -2.08 -12.92
C ARG A 102 -1.30 -1.04 -12.97
N GLU A 103 -1.28 -0.11 -12.02
CA GLU A 103 -0.24 0.91 -11.98
C GLU A 103 1.11 0.31 -11.57
N HIS A 104 2.14 0.74 -12.28
CA HIS A 104 3.54 0.37 -12.03
C HIS A 104 4.31 1.53 -11.44
N VAL A 105 5.43 1.22 -10.82
CA VAL A 105 6.37 2.24 -10.31
C VAL A 105 7.29 2.68 -11.45
N TYR A 106 7.34 3.98 -11.70
CA TYR A 106 8.24 4.61 -12.66
C TYR A 106 8.99 5.80 -12.02
N PRO A 107 10.22 6.11 -12.46
CA PRO A 107 11.03 5.39 -13.44
C PRO A 107 11.50 4.03 -12.93
N MET A 108 11.72 3.08 -13.84
CA MET A 108 12.20 1.76 -13.50
C MET A 108 13.34 1.32 -14.42
N GLN A 109 14.44 0.90 -13.83
CA GLN A 109 15.55 0.24 -14.52
C GLN A 109 15.35 -1.27 -14.48
N ILE A 110 15.43 -1.91 -15.63
CA ILE A 110 15.39 -3.37 -15.73
C ILE A 110 16.81 -3.92 -15.61
N ALA A 111 16.97 -5.01 -14.87
CA ALA A 111 18.26 -5.67 -14.70
C ALA A 111 18.93 -5.99 -16.05
N GLY A 112 20.23 -5.70 -16.14
CA GLY A 112 21.01 -5.89 -17.37
C GLY A 112 20.95 -4.74 -18.38
N GLN A 113 20.17 -3.69 -18.12
CA GLN A 113 20.12 -2.46 -18.94
C GLN A 113 20.95 -1.35 -18.32
N ALA A 114 21.43 -0.42 -19.15
CA ALA A 114 22.11 0.77 -18.65
C ALA A 114 21.12 1.70 -17.93
N MET A 115 21.60 2.47 -16.94
CA MET A 115 20.75 3.43 -16.21
C MET A 115 20.07 4.45 -17.12
N ARG A 116 20.69 4.82 -18.22
CA ARG A 116 20.11 5.73 -19.22
C ARG A 116 18.93 5.12 -19.99
N ASP A 117 18.74 3.79 -19.95
CA ASP A 117 17.70 3.07 -20.68
C ASP A 117 16.52 2.74 -19.75
N MET A 118 16.18 3.67 -18.85
CA MET A 118 15.07 3.51 -17.91
C MET A 118 13.71 3.57 -18.61
N TRP A 119 12.79 2.83 -18.07
CA TRP A 119 11.36 3.05 -18.33
C TRP A 119 10.89 4.24 -17.52
N ILE A 120 10.47 5.32 -18.18
CA ILE A 120 9.99 6.56 -17.51
C ILE A 120 8.48 6.60 -17.33
N LYS A 121 7.76 5.88 -18.16
CA LYS A 121 6.34 5.57 -18.03
C LYS A 121 6.00 4.35 -18.87
N LYS A 122 4.77 3.87 -18.76
CA LYS A 122 4.30 2.70 -19.51
C LYS A 122 4.52 2.89 -21.03
N GLY A 123 5.35 2.02 -21.62
CA GLY A 123 5.63 2.04 -23.07
C GLY A 123 6.63 3.08 -23.55
N GLU A 124 7.25 3.87 -22.65
CA GLU A 124 8.24 4.89 -23.00
C GLU A 124 9.56 4.66 -22.25
N ARG A 125 10.65 4.61 -23.01
CA ARG A 125 12.04 4.53 -22.53
C ARG A 125 12.76 5.85 -22.75
N THR A 126 13.81 6.10 -21.98
CA THR A 126 14.77 7.19 -22.24
C THR A 126 15.63 6.85 -23.45
#